data_14f87afc695d7006a093377695006956
#
_entry.id   14f87afc695d7006a093377695006956
#
_cell.length_a   1.000
_cell.length_b   1.000
_cell.length_c   1.000
_cell.angle_alpha   90.00
_cell.angle_beta   90.00
_cell.angle_gamma   90.00
#
_symmetry.space_group_name_H-M   'P 1'
#
loop_
_entity.id
_entity.type
_entity.pdbx_description
1 polymer ?
#
loop_
_entity_poly.entity_id
_entity_poly.type
_entity_poly.pdbx_seq_one_letter_code
_entity_poly.pdbx_strand_id
1 'polypeptide(L)'
;MMQISRAAVLGLLSCALPHQAMAAPSPAPADAPAATLAERATTTLSDVVIFSPPSNAGWVDPRVLYARAVALSSGDLLATWENYSPEPPQVYFPVYKSTDKGKTWSKDAIGQIRDTENNWGMRYQPTLFELPQVVGDFPKGTVLAAGNSIPTDLSKTKIDVYASRDGGATWTFVSSVASGGEARPNNGLTPVWEPLFMVFNNQLVIYYSDQRDPKYGQKLVHQTTTDLKTWGPIVDDIRDDAAYAARPGMPAVAPLPDGRYIYAYEACGTDGCKIHYRLPQSPVDNVNAAQDFSLKSDKGNRPTSSPNVVVWNNDTIVLSAGSGSQVFVNRKLGDPNAWVEYATPQPAAYSRGIMLLGKDDPDALLLIGAGGLPPSTTNRVSVSVIDLRATLAGAGTAGAGAGSAAGGAAAGKPATAGGALFSSGDLNGNANSGASGQPATQGAAQTSGVAKRRGLVPKLRL
;
A
#
# COMPACT_ATOMS: atom_id res chain seq x y z
N MET A 1 -21.46 -73.49 -3.80
CA MET A 1 -21.47 -74.44 -4.94
C MET A 1 -20.60 -73.81 -6.02
N MET A 2 -19.55 -74.59 -6.35
CA MET A 2 -18.72 -74.72 -7.56
C MET A 2 -18.00 -73.47 -8.04
N GLN A 3 -16.73 -73.29 -7.73
CA GLN A 3 -15.51 -73.76 -8.42
C GLN A 3 -15.65 -74.08 -9.90
N ILE A 4 -14.80 -73.44 -10.73
CA ILE A 4 -13.88 -74.15 -11.64
C ILE A 4 -12.79 -73.17 -12.14
N SER A 5 -11.50 -73.57 -11.92
CA SER A 5 -10.26 -73.08 -12.47
C SER A 5 -10.05 -73.49 -13.94
N ARG A 6 -9.11 -72.84 -14.64
CA ARG A 6 -8.06 -73.37 -15.57
C ARG A 6 -7.30 -72.21 -16.15
N ALA A 7 -6.11 -71.92 -15.83
CA ALA A 7 -4.78 -72.54 -16.12
C ALA A 7 -4.35 -72.42 -17.62
N ALA A 8 -3.31 -71.65 -17.79
CA ALA A 8 -2.08 -71.81 -18.60
C ALA A 8 -2.19 -71.92 -20.14
N VAL A 9 -1.33 -71.10 -20.84
CA VAL A 9 -0.26 -71.62 -21.69
C VAL A 9 0.77 -70.51 -21.97
N LEU A 10 2.06 -70.80 -21.64
CA LEU A 10 3.24 -70.09 -22.07
C LEU A 10 3.44 -70.20 -23.59
N GLY A 11 3.77 -69.05 -24.23
CA GLY A 11 4.34 -69.00 -25.57
C GLY A 11 5.56 -68.07 -25.58
N LEU A 12 6.74 -68.69 -25.47
CA LEU A 12 8.04 -68.01 -25.71
C LEU A 12 8.19 -67.75 -27.21
N LEU A 13 8.20 -66.51 -27.64
CA LEU A 13 8.74 -66.11 -28.94
C LEU A 13 9.99 -65.24 -28.70
N SER A 14 11.14 -65.85 -28.97
CA SER A 14 12.45 -65.22 -29.07
C SER A 14 12.52 -64.39 -30.35
N CYS A 15 12.56 -63.07 -30.24
CA CYS A 15 12.93 -62.18 -31.36
C CYS A 15 14.29 -61.55 -31.02
N ALA A 16 15.31 -61.98 -31.77
CA ALA A 16 16.63 -61.36 -31.77
C ALA A 16 16.54 -59.94 -32.35
N LEU A 17 16.97 -58.96 -31.54
CA LEU A 17 17.16 -57.58 -31.97
C LEU A 17 18.62 -57.41 -32.44
N PRO A 18 18.86 -56.70 -33.57
CA PRO A 18 20.21 -56.42 -34.02
C PRO A 18 20.89 -55.40 -33.08
N HIS A 19 22.12 -55.63 -32.76
CA HIS A 19 23.01 -54.69 -32.08
C HIS A 19 23.19 -53.46 -32.95
N GLN A 20 22.59 -52.34 -32.51
CA GLN A 20 22.98 -51.02 -33.00
C GLN A 20 24.20 -50.55 -32.19
N ALA A 21 25.29 -50.29 -32.93
CA ALA A 21 26.48 -49.67 -32.40
C ALA A 21 26.14 -48.30 -31.79
N MET A 22 26.45 -48.11 -30.51
CA MET A 22 26.37 -46.83 -29.84
C MET A 22 27.38 -45.88 -30.48
N ALA A 23 26.90 -44.85 -31.17
CA ALA A 23 27.72 -43.71 -31.60
C ALA A 23 28.22 -42.99 -30.35
N ALA A 24 29.51 -42.67 -30.33
CA ALA A 24 30.10 -41.85 -29.29
C ALA A 24 29.41 -40.49 -29.21
N PRO A 25 29.22 -39.90 -28.01
CA PRO A 25 28.63 -38.58 -27.85
C PRO A 25 29.52 -37.54 -28.58
N SER A 26 28.90 -36.71 -29.43
CA SER A 26 29.53 -35.53 -30.01
C SER A 26 30.06 -34.62 -28.90
N PRO A 27 31.23 -34.00 -29.02
CA PRO A 27 31.69 -33.01 -28.07
C PRO A 27 30.68 -31.87 -27.99
N ALA A 28 30.38 -31.44 -26.74
CA ALA A 28 29.55 -30.28 -26.50
C ALA A 28 30.10 -29.06 -27.25
N PRO A 29 29.23 -28.18 -27.80
CA PRO A 29 29.68 -26.95 -28.40
C PRO A 29 30.46 -26.13 -27.37
N ALA A 30 31.65 -25.68 -27.77
CA ALA A 30 32.51 -24.84 -26.98
C ALA A 30 31.73 -23.61 -26.47
N ASP A 31 32.00 -23.28 -25.24
CA ASP A 31 31.46 -22.18 -24.44
C ASP A 31 31.03 -20.98 -25.31
N ALA A 32 29.72 -20.72 -25.34
CA ALA A 32 29.24 -19.39 -25.68
C ALA A 32 29.84 -18.42 -24.63
N PRO A 33 30.42 -17.29 -25.06
CA PRO A 33 31.01 -16.36 -24.11
C PRO A 33 29.93 -16.00 -23.08
N ALA A 34 30.25 -16.16 -21.79
CA ALA A 34 29.42 -15.75 -20.70
C ALA A 34 29.07 -14.27 -20.94
N ALA A 35 27.79 -14.01 -21.19
CA ALA A 35 27.30 -12.65 -21.34
C ALA A 35 27.74 -11.90 -20.08
N THR A 36 28.62 -10.96 -20.28
CA THR A 36 29.21 -10.13 -19.22
C THR A 36 28.06 -9.43 -18.48
N LEU A 37 27.96 -9.62 -17.18
CA LEU A 37 27.00 -9.00 -16.25
C LEU A 37 26.93 -7.45 -16.33
N ALA A 38 27.73 -6.83 -17.19
CA ALA A 38 27.80 -5.39 -17.41
C ALA A 38 26.66 -4.80 -18.26
N GLU A 39 25.88 -5.58 -19.00
CA GLU A 39 24.83 -5.05 -19.92
C GLU A 39 23.42 -4.99 -19.32
N ARG A 40 23.21 -5.35 -18.07
CA ARG A 40 21.90 -5.31 -17.37
C ARG A 40 21.86 -4.32 -16.22
N ALA A 41 22.58 -3.23 -16.28
CA ALA A 41 22.40 -2.16 -15.32
C ALA A 41 21.01 -1.54 -15.54
N THR A 42 20.02 -1.94 -14.71
CA THR A 42 18.72 -1.28 -14.67
C THR A 42 18.92 0.18 -14.33
N THR A 43 18.42 1.08 -15.15
CA THR A 43 18.62 2.50 -14.95
C THR A 43 17.99 2.89 -13.62
N THR A 44 18.77 3.27 -12.63
CA THR A 44 18.28 3.85 -11.39
C THR A 44 17.76 5.26 -11.70
N LEU A 45 16.52 5.51 -11.33
CA LEU A 45 15.92 6.85 -11.40
C LEU A 45 15.89 7.47 -10.01
N SER A 46 16.09 8.78 -9.92
CA SER A 46 16.11 9.49 -8.66
C SER A 46 15.14 10.67 -8.70
N ASP A 47 14.14 10.65 -7.81
CA ASP A 47 13.22 11.76 -7.53
C ASP A 47 12.58 12.39 -8.80
N VAL A 48 12.15 11.55 -9.75
CA VAL A 48 11.44 11.98 -10.96
C VAL A 48 10.08 12.50 -10.56
N VAL A 49 9.82 13.79 -10.82
CA VAL A 49 8.56 14.45 -10.43
C VAL A 49 7.45 14.05 -11.40
N ILE A 50 6.35 13.50 -10.85
CA ILE A 50 5.12 13.23 -11.59
C ILE A 50 4.24 14.46 -11.59
N PHE A 51 4.06 15.08 -10.41
CA PHE A 51 3.16 16.21 -10.23
C PHE A 51 3.63 17.14 -9.12
N SER A 52 3.57 18.43 -9.38
CA SER A 52 3.75 19.50 -8.39
C SER A 52 2.53 20.40 -8.41
N PRO A 53 1.81 20.54 -7.29
CA PRO A 53 0.68 21.46 -7.22
C PRO A 53 1.09 22.91 -7.52
N PRO A 54 0.31 23.69 -8.30
CA PRO A 54 0.62 25.09 -8.59
C PRO A 54 0.69 25.94 -7.30
N SER A 55 1.72 26.75 -7.15
CA SER A 55 1.99 27.51 -5.91
C SER A 55 0.91 28.52 -5.51
N ASN A 56 0.17 29.05 -6.48
CA ASN A 56 -0.78 30.14 -6.32
C ASN A 56 -2.27 29.72 -6.45
N ALA A 57 -2.56 28.43 -6.45
CA ALA A 57 -3.88 27.91 -6.87
C ALA A 57 -4.86 27.63 -5.70
N GLY A 58 -4.60 28.10 -4.48
CA GLY A 58 -5.51 27.88 -3.34
C GLY A 58 -5.59 26.43 -2.86
N TRP A 59 -4.56 25.64 -3.10
CA TRP A 59 -4.46 24.27 -2.64
C TRP A 59 -4.39 24.19 -1.12
N VAL A 60 -5.14 23.26 -0.54
CA VAL A 60 -5.17 23.03 0.91
C VAL A 60 -3.95 22.20 1.34
N ASP A 61 -3.32 22.58 2.46
CA ASP A 61 -2.25 21.79 3.08
C ASP A 61 -2.73 20.36 3.43
N PRO A 62 -2.02 19.29 3.07
CA PRO A 62 -0.63 19.21 2.56
C PRO A 62 -0.50 19.26 1.03
N ARG A 63 -1.52 19.61 0.28
CA ARG A 63 -1.61 19.76 -1.17
C ARG A 63 -1.69 18.43 -1.92
N VAL A 64 -0.78 17.51 -1.72
CA VAL A 64 -0.81 16.11 -2.19
C VAL A 64 -0.25 15.21 -1.10
N LEU A 65 -0.77 13.98 -1.01
CA LEU A 65 -0.32 12.99 -0.01
C LEU A 65 -0.60 11.56 -0.51
N TYR A 66 -0.12 10.55 0.20
CA TYR A 66 -0.51 9.15 0.08
C TYR A 66 -0.44 8.61 -1.37
N ALA A 67 0.69 8.80 -2.05
CA ALA A 67 0.84 8.35 -3.43
C ALA A 67 0.91 6.82 -3.55
N ARG A 68 0.27 6.28 -4.58
CA ARG A 68 0.28 4.85 -4.94
C ARG A 68 0.54 4.69 -6.42
N ALA A 69 1.17 3.55 -6.76
CA ALA A 69 1.37 3.15 -8.14
C ALA A 69 1.06 1.66 -8.32
N VAL A 70 0.75 1.27 -9.55
CA VAL A 70 0.58 -0.11 -9.98
C VAL A 70 1.28 -0.32 -11.32
N ALA A 71 1.98 -1.45 -11.46
CA ALA A 71 2.49 -1.93 -12.74
C ALA A 71 1.44 -2.82 -13.39
N LEU A 72 1.05 -2.48 -14.60
CA LEU A 72 0.08 -3.24 -15.38
C LEU A 72 0.75 -4.39 -16.13
N SER A 73 -0.01 -5.42 -16.43
CA SER A 73 0.46 -6.56 -17.24
C SER A 73 0.88 -6.16 -18.67
N SER A 74 0.46 -4.98 -19.13
CA SER A 74 0.93 -4.35 -20.38
C SER A 74 2.37 -3.83 -20.31
N GLY A 75 2.94 -3.64 -19.10
CA GLY A 75 4.20 -2.94 -18.85
C GLY A 75 4.03 -1.45 -18.55
N ASP A 76 2.84 -0.89 -18.69
CA ASP A 76 2.53 0.48 -18.31
C ASP A 76 2.46 0.62 -16.77
N LEU A 77 2.74 1.82 -16.26
CA LEU A 77 2.57 2.16 -14.86
C LEU A 77 1.44 3.17 -14.71
N LEU A 78 0.63 3.01 -13.69
CA LEU A 78 -0.31 4.04 -13.25
C LEU A 78 0.08 4.56 -11.88
N ALA A 79 -0.13 5.86 -11.64
CA ALA A 79 0.06 6.50 -10.34
C ALA A 79 -1.14 7.35 -9.98
N THR A 80 -1.45 7.38 -8.68
CA THR A 80 -2.53 8.18 -8.10
C THR A 80 -2.16 8.65 -6.69
N TRP A 81 -2.88 9.64 -6.15
CA TRP A 81 -2.60 10.22 -4.83
C TRP A 81 -3.81 10.97 -4.27
N GLU A 82 -3.77 11.28 -2.99
CA GLU A 82 -4.67 12.24 -2.37
C GLU A 82 -4.41 13.64 -2.95
N ASN A 83 -5.46 14.27 -3.44
CA ASN A 83 -5.40 15.51 -4.19
C ASN A 83 -6.19 16.60 -3.46
N TYR A 84 -5.50 17.48 -2.75
CA TYR A 84 -6.08 18.55 -1.94
C TYR A 84 -6.30 19.82 -2.75
N SER A 85 -6.82 19.67 -3.98
CA SER A 85 -7.18 20.78 -4.85
C SER A 85 -8.31 21.63 -4.26
N PRO A 86 -8.44 22.93 -4.68
CA PRO A 86 -9.55 23.77 -4.25
C PRO A 86 -10.92 23.13 -4.53
N GLU A 87 -11.84 23.25 -3.58
CA GLU A 87 -13.24 22.85 -3.74
C GLU A 87 -14.14 24.09 -3.78
N PRO A 88 -15.21 24.13 -4.60
CA PRO A 88 -15.63 23.14 -5.62
C PRO A 88 -14.78 23.19 -6.90
N PRO A 89 -14.75 22.12 -7.73
CA PRO A 89 -15.47 20.85 -7.59
C PRO A 89 -14.83 19.96 -6.51
N GLN A 90 -15.57 18.91 -6.09
CA GLN A 90 -15.09 17.96 -5.10
C GLN A 90 -13.76 17.32 -5.52
N VAL A 91 -12.91 17.06 -4.53
CA VAL A 91 -11.62 16.39 -4.74
C VAL A 91 -11.78 15.00 -5.34
N TYR A 92 -10.77 14.55 -6.03
CA TYR A 92 -10.74 13.27 -6.75
C TYR A 92 -9.32 12.71 -6.74
N PHE A 93 -9.17 11.44 -7.05
CA PHE A 93 -7.85 10.85 -7.28
C PHE A 93 -7.49 10.99 -8.77
N PRO A 94 -6.46 11.77 -9.12
CA PRO A 94 -5.98 11.85 -10.50
C PRO A 94 -5.20 10.59 -10.85
N VAL A 95 -5.25 10.17 -12.11
CA VAL A 95 -4.50 9.02 -12.60
C VAL A 95 -3.52 9.48 -13.67
N TYR A 96 -2.24 9.21 -13.44
CA TYR A 96 -1.13 9.50 -14.37
C TYR A 96 -0.52 8.21 -14.87
N LYS A 97 0.04 8.22 -16.07
CA LYS A 97 0.57 7.04 -16.75
C LYS A 97 2.01 7.23 -17.19
N SER A 98 2.80 6.19 -17.03
CA SER A 98 4.13 6.04 -17.63
C SER A 98 4.15 4.80 -18.52
N THR A 99 4.79 4.91 -19.70
CA THR A 99 5.00 3.80 -20.65
C THR A 99 6.48 3.41 -20.79
N ASP A 100 7.34 4.00 -19.97
CA ASP A 100 8.80 3.86 -20.05
C ASP A 100 9.43 3.53 -18.69
N LYS A 101 8.71 2.76 -17.88
CA LYS A 101 9.15 2.29 -16.56
C LYS A 101 9.41 3.41 -15.54
N GLY A 102 8.61 4.49 -15.61
CA GLY A 102 8.67 5.59 -14.67
C GLY A 102 9.66 6.69 -15.03
N LYS A 103 10.34 6.62 -16.18
CA LYS A 103 11.29 7.66 -16.63
C LYS A 103 10.55 8.96 -16.95
N THR A 104 9.41 8.84 -17.62
CA THR A 104 8.51 9.96 -17.91
C THR A 104 7.07 9.58 -17.60
N TRP A 105 6.25 10.59 -17.33
CA TRP A 105 4.85 10.44 -17.01
C TRP A 105 4.01 11.35 -17.90
N SER A 106 2.75 10.97 -18.10
CA SER A 106 1.80 11.81 -18.83
C SER A 106 1.80 13.23 -18.26
N LYS A 107 1.74 14.24 -19.14
CA LYS A 107 1.75 15.66 -18.73
C LYS A 107 0.55 16.01 -17.86
N ASP A 108 -0.61 15.45 -18.24
CA ASP A 108 -1.89 15.66 -17.58
C ASP A 108 -2.43 14.33 -17.10
N ALA A 109 -3.37 14.34 -16.16
CA ALA A 109 -4.07 13.14 -15.73
C ALA A 109 -4.77 12.49 -16.92
N ILE A 110 -4.51 11.20 -17.14
CA ILE A 110 -5.19 10.40 -18.19
C ILE A 110 -6.62 10.03 -17.77
N GLY A 111 -6.91 10.03 -16.47
CA GLY A 111 -8.20 9.70 -15.88
C GLY A 111 -8.36 10.33 -14.50
N GLN A 112 -9.57 10.25 -13.98
CA GLN A 112 -9.95 10.79 -12.67
C GLN A 112 -10.93 9.84 -11.99
N ILE A 113 -10.61 9.42 -10.78
CA ILE A 113 -11.51 8.63 -9.94
C ILE A 113 -12.31 9.61 -9.09
N ARG A 114 -13.59 9.76 -9.41
CA ARG A 114 -14.51 10.70 -8.77
C ARG A 114 -15.60 9.96 -8.03
N ASP A 115 -16.03 10.49 -6.90
CA ASP A 115 -17.25 10.01 -6.26
C ASP A 115 -18.47 10.38 -7.12
N THR A 116 -19.09 9.39 -7.74
CA THR A 116 -20.28 9.52 -8.57
C THR A 116 -21.57 9.18 -7.83
N GLU A 117 -21.45 8.65 -6.61
CA GLU A 117 -22.59 8.10 -5.86
C GLU A 117 -23.11 9.05 -4.79
N ASN A 118 -22.20 9.73 -4.06
CA ASN A 118 -22.55 10.50 -2.89
C ASN A 118 -22.39 12.01 -3.11
N ASN A 119 -21.72 12.41 -4.19
CA ASN A 119 -21.30 13.79 -4.45
C ASN A 119 -20.43 14.36 -3.30
N TRP A 120 -19.64 13.50 -2.66
CA TRP A 120 -18.62 13.88 -1.66
C TRP A 120 -17.30 14.18 -2.36
N GLY A 121 -16.21 13.57 -1.99
CA GLY A 121 -14.93 13.62 -2.72
C GLY A 121 -14.17 12.34 -2.48
N MET A 122 -13.53 11.80 -3.52
CA MET A 122 -12.51 10.76 -3.33
C MET A 122 -11.31 11.44 -2.70
N ARG A 123 -11.23 11.38 -1.36
CA ARG A 123 -10.37 12.27 -0.56
C ARG A 123 -9.13 11.60 -0.04
N TYR A 124 -9.25 10.42 0.62
CA TYR A 124 -8.14 9.81 1.34
C TYR A 124 -7.84 8.38 0.88
N GLN A 125 -6.55 8.03 0.96
CA GLN A 125 -5.98 6.69 0.96
C GLN A 125 -6.32 5.87 -0.30
N PRO A 126 -5.99 6.37 -1.50
CA PRO A 126 -6.17 5.61 -2.72
C PRO A 126 -5.32 4.34 -2.73
N THR A 127 -5.84 3.28 -3.33
CA THR A 127 -5.08 2.11 -3.77
C THR A 127 -5.44 1.78 -5.21
N LEU A 128 -4.48 1.19 -5.95
CA LEU A 128 -4.67 0.68 -7.31
C LEU A 128 -4.30 -0.80 -7.34
N PHE A 129 -5.03 -1.59 -8.13
CA PHE A 129 -4.79 -3.02 -8.26
C PHE A 129 -5.26 -3.52 -9.63
N GLU A 130 -4.41 -4.17 -10.40
CA GLU A 130 -4.81 -4.87 -11.61
C GLU A 130 -5.26 -6.29 -11.27
N LEU A 131 -6.46 -6.70 -11.71
CA LEU A 131 -6.95 -8.05 -11.52
C LEU A 131 -6.07 -9.06 -12.26
N PRO A 132 -5.41 -10.00 -11.56
CA PRO A 132 -4.59 -11.03 -12.21
C PRO A 132 -5.43 -12.15 -12.83
N GLN A 133 -6.72 -12.18 -12.56
CA GLN A 133 -7.70 -13.16 -13.01
C GLN A 133 -9.09 -12.54 -13.13
N VAL A 134 -10.04 -13.29 -13.66
CA VAL A 134 -11.46 -12.89 -13.70
C VAL A 134 -12.03 -12.90 -12.27
N VAL A 135 -12.79 -11.87 -11.91
CA VAL A 135 -13.58 -11.80 -10.68
C VAL A 135 -14.99 -11.30 -11.03
N GLY A 136 -16.00 -12.17 -10.92
CA GLY A 136 -17.37 -11.87 -11.38
C GLY A 136 -17.40 -11.48 -12.85
N ASP A 137 -17.97 -10.32 -13.16
CA ASP A 137 -18.08 -9.77 -14.52
C ASP A 137 -16.84 -8.98 -14.96
N PHE A 138 -15.78 -8.96 -14.13
CA PHE A 138 -14.58 -8.16 -14.38
C PHE A 138 -13.45 -9.06 -14.91
N PRO A 139 -13.02 -8.86 -16.18
CA PRO A 139 -11.97 -9.67 -16.77
C PRO A 139 -10.61 -9.39 -16.12
N LYS A 140 -9.69 -10.35 -16.28
CA LYS A 140 -8.26 -10.12 -16.02
C LYS A 140 -7.78 -8.85 -16.74
N GLY A 141 -6.94 -8.07 -16.08
CA GLY A 141 -6.44 -6.79 -16.61
C GLY A 141 -7.35 -5.60 -16.29
N THR A 142 -8.54 -5.82 -15.69
CA THR A 142 -9.32 -4.71 -15.13
C THR A 142 -8.52 -4.06 -14.00
N VAL A 143 -8.37 -2.74 -14.04
CA VAL A 143 -7.73 -1.99 -12.96
C VAL A 143 -8.78 -1.57 -11.96
N LEU A 144 -8.61 -1.95 -10.71
CA LEU A 144 -9.43 -1.52 -9.58
C LEU A 144 -8.77 -0.35 -8.88
N ALA A 145 -9.59 0.54 -8.37
CA ALA A 145 -9.21 1.55 -7.40
C ALA A 145 -10.14 1.47 -6.19
N ALA A 146 -9.59 1.63 -4.99
CA ALA A 146 -10.39 1.91 -3.81
C ALA A 146 -9.81 3.11 -3.06
N GLY A 147 -10.65 3.75 -2.27
CA GLY A 147 -10.27 4.85 -1.41
C GLY A 147 -11.46 5.39 -0.65
N ASN A 148 -11.22 6.38 0.19
CA ASN A 148 -12.27 6.98 0.99
C ASN A 148 -12.99 8.11 0.24
N SER A 149 -14.28 7.92 0.01
CA SER A 149 -15.23 8.99 -0.28
C SER A 149 -15.63 9.66 1.03
N ILE A 150 -15.38 10.96 1.13
CA ILE A 150 -15.53 11.75 2.35
C ILE A 150 -16.12 13.11 1.98
N PRO A 151 -17.22 13.56 2.64
CA PRO A 151 -17.78 14.90 2.42
C PRO A 151 -16.81 15.99 2.90
N THR A 152 -16.97 17.21 2.39
CA THR A 152 -16.09 18.35 2.70
C THR A 152 -16.09 18.71 4.19
N ASP A 153 -17.18 18.45 4.92
CA ASP A 153 -17.27 18.65 6.36
C ASP A 153 -16.63 17.54 7.20
N LEU A 154 -16.07 16.52 6.56
CA LEU A 154 -15.43 15.35 7.18
C LEU A 154 -16.35 14.50 8.07
N SER A 155 -17.65 14.64 7.95
CA SER A 155 -18.63 14.00 8.86
C SER A 155 -18.75 12.49 8.70
N LYS A 156 -18.23 11.91 7.60
CA LYS A 156 -18.36 10.46 7.28
C LYS A 156 -17.14 9.98 6.52
N THR A 157 -16.95 8.65 6.56
CA THR A 157 -16.00 7.91 5.71
C THR A 157 -16.74 6.81 4.96
N LYS A 158 -16.29 6.48 3.76
CA LYS A 158 -16.84 5.40 2.97
C LYS A 158 -15.80 4.85 2.00
N ILE A 159 -15.46 3.57 2.14
CA ILE A 159 -14.56 2.90 1.21
C ILE A 159 -15.37 2.48 -0.02
N ASP A 160 -15.11 3.14 -1.15
CA ASP A 160 -15.74 2.89 -2.44
C ASP A 160 -14.74 2.28 -3.42
N VAL A 161 -15.23 1.35 -4.27
CA VAL A 161 -14.46 0.65 -5.29
C VAL A 161 -14.90 1.11 -6.67
N TYR A 162 -13.92 1.42 -7.51
CA TYR A 162 -14.07 1.79 -8.92
C TYR A 162 -13.29 0.84 -9.80
N ALA A 163 -13.73 0.65 -11.03
CA ALA A 163 -13.05 -0.16 -12.03
C ALA A 163 -12.81 0.59 -13.33
N SER A 164 -11.67 0.35 -13.94
CA SER A 164 -11.29 0.78 -15.27
C SER A 164 -10.99 -0.42 -16.16
N ARG A 165 -11.53 -0.44 -17.39
CA ARG A 165 -11.28 -1.47 -18.39
C ARG A 165 -10.43 -0.98 -19.56
N ASP A 166 -9.95 0.26 -19.48
CA ASP A 166 -9.22 0.97 -20.54
C ASP A 166 -7.86 1.51 -20.05
N GLY A 167 -7.25 0.80 -19.08
CA GLY A 167 -5.93 1.15 -18.55
C GLY A 167 -5.88 2.44 -17.75
N GLY A 168 -6.97 2.79 -17.05
CA GLY A 168 -7.03 3.92 -16.13
C GLY A 168 -7.58 5.22 -16.72
N ALA A 169 -8.06 5.22 -17.98
CA ALA A 169 -8.58 6.41 -18.63
C ALA A 169 -10.01 6.77 -18.16
N THR A 170 -10.88 5.75 -18.03
CA THR A 170 -12.23 5.94 -17.50
C THR A 170 -12.50 5.03 -16.30
N TRP A 171 -13.34 5.50 -15.39
CA TRP A 171 -13.62 4.82 -14.12
C TRP A 171 -15.13 4.73 -13.88
N THR A 172 -15.58 3.55 -13.48
CA THR A 172 -16.98 3.29 -13.16
C THR A 172 -17.07 2.81 -11.73
N PHE A 173 -18.02 3.32 -10.96
CA PHE A 173 -18.34 2.83 -9.63
C PHE A 173 -18.74 1.36 -9.67
N VAL A 174 -18.28 0.58 -8.73
CA VAL A 174 -18.57 -0.86 -8.61
C VAL A 174 -19.40 -1.15 -7.36
N SER A 175 -18.90 -0.76 -6.19
CA SER A 175 -19.57 -1.02 -4.91
C SER A 175 -18.95 -0.21 -3.78
N SER A 176 -19.69 -0.13 -2.66
CA SER A 176 -19.17 0.34 -1.37
C SER A 176 -18.87 -0.86 -0.48
N VAL A 177 -17.71 -0.85 0.16
CA VAL A 177 -17.25 -1.93 1.04
C VAL A 177 -17.68 -1.68 2.48
N ALA A 178 -17.41 -0.48 2.98
CA ALA A 178 -17.62 -0.11 4.36
C ALA A 178 -17.96 1.37 4.47
N SER A 179 -18.83 1.71 5.41
CA SER A 179 -19.17 3.10 5.76
C SER A 179 -18.90 3.33 7.23
N GLY A 180 -18.34 4.48 7.57
CA GLY A 180 -17.97 4.89 8.90
C GLY A 180 -18.41 6.31 9.23
N GLY A 181 -18.08 6.74 10.45
CA GLY A 181 -18.37 8.07 10.96
C GLY A 181 -17.33 9.11 10.57
N GLU A 182 -17.18 10.12 11.43
CA GLU A 182 -16.33 11.30 11.22
C GLU A 182 -14.89 10.92 10.83
N ALA A 183 -14.37 11.57 9.79
CA ALA A 183 -13.09 11.30 9.19
C ALA A 183 -11.91 11.88 10.01
N ARG A 184 -11.82 11.48 11.26
CA ARG A 184 -10.74 11.82 12.20
C ARG A 184 -10.21 10.56 12.89
N PRO A 185 -8.89 10.43 13.06
CA PRO A 185 -8.28 9.20 13.59
C PRO A 185 -8.31 9.14 15.13
N ASN A 186 -9.35 9.68 15.79
CA ASN A 186 -9.45 9.71 17.23
C ASN A 186 -10.20 8.47 17.74
N ASN A 187 -9.72 7.88 18.84
CA ASN A 187 -10.45 6.80 19.52
C ASN A 187 -11.82 7.29 19.97
N GLY A 188 -12.85 6.44 19.79
CA GLY A 188 -14.24 6.79 20.07
C GLY A 188 -15.00 7.33 18.87
N LEU A 189 -14.32 7.74 17.80
CA LEU A 189 -14.93 7.94 16.48
C LEU A 189 -14.96 6.61 15.71
N THR A 190 -15.73 6.57 14.63
CA THR A 190 -16.05 5.32 13.93
C THR A 190 -15.69 5.33 12.44
N PRO A 191 -14.60 5.95 11.99
CA PRO A 191 -14.23 5.93 10.58
C PRO A 191 -13.71 4.55 10.12
N VAL A 192 -13.58 4.43 8.79
CA VAL A 192 -12.91 3.32 8.10
C VAL A 192 -11.82 3.88 7.19
N TRP A 193 -10.66 3.17 7.05
CA TRP A 193 -9.45 3.73 6.44
C TRP A 193 -8.68 2.72 5.59
N GLU A 194 -7.83 3.19 4.67
CA GLU A 194 -6.63 2.51 4.18
C GLU A 194 -6.89 1.18 3.46
N PRO A 195 -7.74 1.16 2.42
CA PRO A 195 -8.02 -0.06 1.69
C PRO A 195 -6.78 -0.61 0.96
N LEU A 196 -6.62 -1.94 0.98
CA LEU A 196 -5.60 -2.69 0.24
C LEU A 196 -6.23 -3.92 -0.39
N PHE A 197 -5.95 -4.18 -1.67
CA PHE A 197 -6.43 -5.35 -2.39
C PHE A 197 -5.42 -6.49 -2.44
N MET A 198 -5.93 -7.71 -2.43
CA MET A 198 -5.20 -8.94 -2.70
C MET A 198 -6.15 -9.98 -3.31
N VAL A 199 -5.63 -10.88 -4.15
CA VAL A 199 -6.37 -12.08 -4.56
C VAL A 199 -5.89 -13.27 -3.74
N PHE A 200 -6.83 -14.00 -3.16
CA PHE A 200 -6.59 -15.23 -2.43
C PHE A 200 -7.73 -16.24 -2.68
N ASN A 201 -7.40 -17.50 -2.98
CA ASN A 201 -8.37 -18.59 -3.21
C ASN A 201 -9.50 -18.20 -4.18
N ASN A 202 -9.15 -17.59 -5.32
CA ASN A 202 -10.07 -17.11 -6.36
C ASN A 202 -11.09 -16.04 -5.90
N GLN A 203 -10.84 -15.43 -4.75
CA GLN A 203 -11.61 -14.28 -4.26
C GLN A 203 -10.74 -13.03 -4.25
N LEU A 204 -11.34 -11.87 -4.43
CA LEU A 204 -10.71 -10.61 -4.07
C LEU A 204 -10.90 -10.37 -2.58
N VAL A 205 -9.82 -10.06 -1.91
CA VAL A 205 -9.76 -9.64 -0.50
C VAL A 205 -9.52 -8.14 -0.47
N ILE A 206 -10.26 -7.42 0.36
CA ILE A 206 -9.96 -6.04 0.71
C ILE A 206 -9.69 -5.95 2.20
N TYR A 207 -8.48 -5.51 2.56
CA TYR A 207 -8.08 -5.19 3.92
C TYR A 207 -8.31 -3.71 4.17
N TYR A 208 -8.66 -3.34 5.40
CA TYR A 208 -8.80 -1.95 5.79
C TYR A 208 -8.73 -1.76 7.31
N SER A 209 -8.51 -0.53 7.75
CA SER A 209 -8.56 -0.16 9.17
C SER A 209 -9.99 0.21 9.58
N ASP A 210 -10.45 -0.31 10.71
CA ASP A 210 -11.84 -0.20 11.17
C ASP A 210 -11.92 0.29 12.63
N GLN A 211 -12.56 1.43 12.85
CA GLN A 211 -12.81 2.02 14.18
C GLN A 211 -14.27 1.87 14.65
N ARG A 212 -15.11 1.13 13.92
CA ARG A 212 -16.54 1.03 14.23
C ARG A 212 -16.87 0.16 15.43
N ASP A 213 -15.98 -0.75 15.80
CA ASP A 213 -16.18 -1.61 16.98
C ASP A 213 -15.82 -0.83 18.27
N PRO A 214 -16.78 -0.53 19.15
CA PRO A 214 -16.54 0.31 20.34
C PRO A 214 -15.59 -0.35 21.38
N LYS A 215 -15.29 -1.63 21.22
CA LYS A 215 -14.36 -2.36 22.09
C LYS A 215 -12.89 -2.01 21.82
N TYR A 216 -12.57 -1.53 20.61
CA TYR A 216 -11.21 -1.27 20.16
C TYR A 216 -11.04 0.18 19.69
N GLY A 217 -9.87 0.74 19.88
CA GLY A 217 -9.52 2.02 19.27
C GLY A 217 -9.49 1.94 17.75
N GLN A 218 -8.88 0.88 17.23
CA GLN A 218 -8.86 0.52 15.82
C GLN A 218 -8.49 -0.96 15.66
N LYS A 219 -9.05 -1.61 14.64
CA LYS A 219 -8.68 -2.96 14.20
C LYS A 219 -8.23 -2.92 12.75
N LEU A 220 -7.43 -3.90 12.31
CA LEU A 220 -7.32 -4.27 10.91
C LEU A 220 -8.27 -5.42 10.64
N VAL A 221 -9.01 -5.29 9.57
CA VAL A 221 -10.04 -6.24 9.16
C VAL A 221 -9.97 -6.48 7.66
N HIS A 222 -10.61 -7.57 7.21
CA HIS A 222 -10.84 -7.78 5.78
C HIS A 222 -12.26 -8.22 5.49
N GLN A 223 -12.63 -8.10 4.22
CA GLN A 223 -13.81 -8.71 3.60
C GLN A 223 -13.39 -9.34 2.27
N THR A 224 -14.15 -10.33 1.81
CA THR A 224 -13.91 -11.03 0.54
C THR A 224 -15.08 -10.89 -0.41
N THR A 225 -14.82 -11.00 -1.70
CA THR A 225 -15.86 -11.00 -2.74
C THR A 225 -15.46 -11.88 -3.91
N THR A 226 -16.46 -12.46 -4.58
CA THR A 226 -16.32 -13.22 -5.83
C THR A 226 -16.88 -12.46 -7.04
N ASP A 227 -17.53 -11.31 -6.82
CA ASP A 227 -18.24 -10.56 -7.85
C ASP A 227 -17.94 -9.04 -7.85
N LEU A 228 -17.15 -8.55 -6.89
CA LEU A 228 -16.85 -7.15 -6.60
C LEU A 228 -18.07 -6.31 -6.17
N LYS A 229 -19.26 -6.86 -6.15
CA LYS A 229 -20.52 -6.17 -5.87
C LYS A 229 -21.04 -6.48 -4.47
N THR A 230 -20.85 -7.72 -4.04
CA THR A 230 -21.31 -8.23 -2.74
C THR A 230 -20.09 -8.60 -1.90
N TRP A 231 -19.97 -8.00 -0.73
CA TRP A 231 -18.88 -8.23 0.20
C TRP A 231 -19.32 -9.17 1.32
N GLY A 232 -18.46 -10.13 1.65
CA GLY A 232 -18.66 -11.05 2.75
C GLY A 232 -18.63 -10.38 4.13
N PRO A 233 -18.73 -11.14 5.22
CA PRO A 233 -18.66 -10.61 6.58
C PRO A 233 -17.30 -9.99 6.85
N ILE A 234 -17.28 -9.05 7.82
CA ILE A 234 -16.04 -8.46 8.35
C ILE A 234 -15.32 -9.51 9.20
N VAL A 235 -14.04 -9.72 8.94
CA VAL A 235 -13.17 -10.63 9.70
C VAL A 235 -12.03 -9.82 10.32
N ASP A 236 -11.78 -10.04 11.61
CA ASP A 236 -10.71 -9.37 12.35
C ASP A 236 -9.35 -9.99 12.01
N ASP A 237 -8.41 -9.19 11.50
CA ASP A 237 -7.04 -9.61 11.20
C ASP A 237 -6.08 -9.27 12.34
N ILE A 238 -6.05 -8.00 12.76
CA ILE A 238 -5.20 -7.53 13.86
C ILE A 238 -6.05 -6.70 14.82
N ARG A 239 -6.04 -7.09 16.09
CA ARG A 239 -6.64 -6.34 17.19
C ARG A 239 -5.83 -6.53 18.46
N ASP A 240 -5.94 -5.61 19.37
CA ASP A 240 -5.35 -5.70 20.70
C ASP A 240 -6.47 -5.78 21.75
N ASP A 241 -6.63 -6.96 22.35
CA ASP A 241 -7.66 -7.21 23.36
C ASP A 241 -7.31 -6.60 24.75
N ALA A 242 -6.06 -6.17 24.94
CA ALA A 242 -5.57 -5.64 26.21
C ALA A 242 -5.56 -4.11 26.28
N ALA A 243 -5.47 -3.42 25.13
CA ALA A 243 -5.28 -1.97 25.10
C ALA A 243 -6.23 -1.28 24.14
N TYR A 244 -7.27 -0.61 24.67
CA TYR A 244 -8.16 0.24 23.88
C TYR A 244 -7.42 1.35 23.10
N ALA A 245 -6.26 1.80 23.62
CA ALA A 245 -5.44 2.79 22.95
C ALA A 245 -4.80 2.28 21.66
N ALA A 246 -4.71 0.96 21.47
CA ALA A 246 -4.10 0.37 20.30
C ALA A 246 -4.86 0.73 19.00
N ARG A 247 -4.08 1.12 18.00
CA ARG A 247 -4.56 1.52 16.69
C ARG A 247 -3.67 0.89 15.61
N PRO A 248 -3.73 -0.46 15.42
CA PRO A 248 -3.06 -1.06 14.27
C PRO A 248 -3.66 -0.48 12.99
N GLY A 249 -2.81 -0.05 12.06
CA GLY A 249 -3.21 0.63 10.84
C GLY A 249 -2.37 0.27 9.63
N MET A 250 -2.81 0.68 8.45
CA MET A 250 -2.06 0.59 7.19
C MET A 250 -1.63 -0.83 6.85
N PRO A 251 -2.54 -1.76 6.59
CA PRO A 251 -2.21 -3.15 6.28
C PRO A 251 -1.37 -3.24 5.00
N ALA A 252 -0.34 -4.09 5.03
CA ALA A 252 0.49 -4.42 3.87
C ALA A 252 0.73 -5.94 3.88
N VAL A 253 0.27 -6.64 2.84
CA VAL A 253 0.25 -8.11 2.81
C VAL A 253 0.92 -8.62 1.54
N ALA A 254 1.80 -9.63 1.67
CA ALA A 254 2.42 -10.30 0.54
C ALA A 254 2.63 -11.80 0.80
N PRO A 255 2.50 -12.67 -0.23
CA PRO A 255 2.78 -14.09 -0.11
C PRO A 255 4.29 -14.36 0.01
N LEU A 256 4.67 -15.37 0.80
CA LEU A 256 6.02 -15.88 0.91
C LEU A 256 6.16 -17.22 0.17
N PRO A 257 7.36 -17.58 -0.31
CA PRO A 257 7.58 -18.80 -1.08
C PRO A 257 7.39 -20.10 -0.27
N ASP A 258 7.44 -20.02 1.05
CA ASP A 258 7.20 -21.15 1.95
C ASP A 258 5.71 -21.39 2.27
N GLY A 259 4.82 -20.68 1.59
CA GLY A 259 3.36 -20.78 1.76
C GLY A 259 2.78 -19.91 2.85
N ARG A 260 3.61 -19.24 3.66
CA ARG A 260 3.17 -18.21 4.60
C ARG A 260 2.91 -16.88 3.90
N TYR A 261 2.46 -15.91 4.68
CA TYR A 261 2.32 -14.53 4.26
C TYR A 261 3.06 -13.62 5.23
N ILE A 262 3.58 -12.51 4.76
CA ILE A 262 3.92 -11.40 5.63
C ILE A 262 2.73 -10.44 5.68
N TYR A 263 2.25 -10.15 6.88
CA TYR A 263 1.23 -9.15 7.16
C TYR A 263 1.88 -8.06 8.01
N ALA A 264 2.27 -6.95 7.39
CA ALA A 264 2.90 -5.81 8.06
C ALA A 264 1.86 -4.71 8.33
N TYR A 265 2.06 -3.95 9.41
CA TYR A 265 1.19 -2.87 9.83
C TYR A 265 1.93 -1.87 10.73
N GLU A 266 1.37 -0.70 10.97
CA GLU A 266 1.86 0.24 11.98
C GLU A 266 1.15 0.03 13.31
N ALA A 267 1.90 -0.05 14.41
CA ALA A 267 1.36 -0.22 15.77
C ALA A 267 1.23 1.13 16.47
N CYS A 268 0.24 1.92 16.07
CA CYS A 268 -0.05 3.21 16.69
C CYS A 268 -0.79 3.06 18.02
N GLY A 269 -0.77 4.11 18.84
CA GLY A 269 -1.43 4.16 20.14
C GLY A 269 -0.69 3.43 21.27
N THR A 270 0.08 2.40 20.98
CA THR A 270 0.81 1.60 21.97
C THR A 270 2.32 1.54 21.75
N ASP A 271 2.81 1.55 20.51
CA ASP A 271 4.26 1.49 20.22
C ASP A 271 4.75 2.62 19.26
N GLY A 272 4.11 3.79 19.30
CA GLY A 272 4.56 4.96 18.54
C GLY A 272 4.57 4.76 17.03
N CYS A 273 3.57 4.05 16.50
CA CYS A 273 3.40 3.72 15.10
C CYS A 273 4.59 2.95 14.49
N LYS A 274 5.37 2.21 15.29
CA LYS A 274 6.42 1.35 14.77
C LYS A 274 5.85 0.27 13.87
N ILE A 275 6.67 -0.16 12.91
CA ILE A 275 6.26 -1.24 12.02
C ILE A 275 6.36 -2.56 12.74
N HIS A 276 5.22 -3.24 12.79
CA HIS A 276 5.07 -4.61 13.23
C HIS A 276 4.72 -5.51 12.05
N TYR A 277 4.94 -6.80 12.19
CA TYR A 277 4.52 -7.79 11.20
C TYR A 277 4.24 -9.15 11.83
N ARG A 278 3.39 -9.91 11.16
CA ARG A 278 3.08 -11.31 11.48
C ARG A 278 3.34 -12.19 10.27
N LEU A 279 3.53 -13.48 10.52
CA LEU A 279 3.81 -14.48 9.48
C LEU A 279 2.76 -15.59 9.50
N PRO A 280 1.48 -15.29 9.20
CA PRO A 280 0.41 -16.28 9.21
C PRO A 280 0.53 -17.26 8.04
N GLN A 281 -0.08 -18.46 8.20
CA GLN A 281 -0.21 -19.48 7.15
C GLN A 281 -1.29 -19.11 6.12
N SER A 282 -2.26 -18.31 6.50
CA SER A 282 -3.30 -17.78 5.63
C SER A 282 -3.39 -16.27 5.80
N PRO A 283 -3.60 -15.50 4.72
CA PRO A 283 -3.71 -14.05 4.81
C PRO A 283 -5.10 -13.61 5.30
N VAL A 284 -6.05 -14.54 5.43
CA VAL A 284 -7.45 -14.28 5.80
C VAL A 284 -7.94 -15.09 7.00
N ASP A 285 -7.14 -16.03 7.51
CA ASP A 285 -7.53 -16.87 8.64
C ASP A 285 -6.52 -16.79 9.78
N ASN A 286 -7.03 -16.58 11.00
CA ASN A 286 -6.24 -16.61 12.23
C ASN A 286 -5.00 -15.71 12.24
N VAL A 287 -4.99 -14.61 11.50
CA VAL A 287 -3.87 -13.67 11.41
C VAL A 287 -3.52 -13.13 12.80
N ASN A 288 -4.53 -12.85 13.63
CA ASN A 288 -4.33 -12.34 14.99
C ASN A 288 -3.64 -13.36 15.93
N ALA A 289 -3.73 -14.65 15.64
CA ALA A 289 -3.08 -15.69 16.43
C ALA A 289 -1.58 -15.89 16.09
N ALA A 290 -1.13 -15.41 14.93
CA ALA A 290 0.27 -15.46 14.54
C ALA A 290 1.11 -14.54 15.43
N GLN A 291 2.37 -14.99 15.72
CA GLN A 291 3.29 -14.20 16.53
C GLN A 291 3.54 -12.83 15.92
N ASP A 292 3.51 -11.81 16.76
CA ASP A 292 3.80 -10.43 16.42
C ASP A 292 5.28 -10.10 16.58
N PHE A 293 5.87 -9.46 15.60
CA PHE A 293 7.26 -9.02 15.59
C PHE A 293 7.32 -7.51 15.32
N SER A 294 8.11 -6.78 16.10
CA SER A 294 8.47 -5.41 15.78
C SER A 294 9.71 -5.38 14.91
N LEU A 295 9.63 -4.73 13.76
CA LEU A 295 10.75 -4.61 12.84
C LEU A 295 11.89 -3.79 13.48
N LYS A 296 13.08 -4.38 13.49
CA LYS A 296 14.34 -3.72 13.89
C LYS A 296 15.43 -4.07 12.89
N SER A 297 16.10 -3.07 12.34
CA SER A 297 17.19 -3.28 11.38
C SER A 297 18.50 -3.68 12.08
N ASP A 298 19.45 -4.14 11.27
CA ASP A 298 20.86 -4.43 11.64
C ASP A 298 21.54 -3.23 12.30
N LYS A 299 21.14 -2.01 11.95
CA LYS A 299 21.66 -0.76 12.55
C LYS A 299 20.89 -0.31 13.79
N GLY A 300 19.90 -1.09 14.21
CA GLY A 300 19.09 -0.82 15.39
C GLY A 300 17.89 0.09 15.16
N ASN A 301 17.65 0.56 13.92
CA ASN A 301 16.51 1.41 13.59
C ASN A 301 15.21 0.62 13.68
N ARG A 302 14.19 1.26 14.24
CA ARG A 302 12.80 0.76 14.28
C ARG A 302 11.95 1.73 13.48
N PRO A 303 11.68 1.43 12.20
CA PRO A 303 10.91 2.32 11.33
C PRO A 303 9.48 2.49 11.83
N THR A 304 8.88 3.62 11.47
CA THR A 304 7.52 3.98 11.86
C THR A 304 6.69 4.37 10.66
N SER A 305 5.37 4.25 10.80
CA SER A 305 4.37 4.74 9.87
C SER A 305 4.32 4.03 8.52
N SER A 306 3.13 3.70 8.09
CA SER A 306 2.76 3.38 6.71
C SER A 306 3.63 2.34 6.02
N PRO A 307 3.67 1.10 6.48
CA PRO A 307 4.43 0.05 5.79
C PRO A 307 3.86 -0.21 4.40
N ASN A 308 4.76 -0.58 3.48
CA ASN A 308 4.41 -1.19 2.22
C ASN A 308 5.40 -2.32 1.95
N VAL A 309 4.94 -3.45 1.40
CA VAL A 309 5.77 -4.66 1.29
C VAL A 309 5.65 -5.31 -0.07
N VAL A 310 6.77 -5.80 -0.59
CA VAL A 310 6.84 -6.69 -1.75
C VAL A 310 7.78 -7.85 -1.45
N VAL A 311 7.64 -8.94 -2.22
CA VAL A 311 8.58 -10.08 -2.19
C VAL A 311 9.26 -10.14 -3.54
N TRP A 312 10.59 -9.92 -3.54
CA TRP A 312 11.43 -9.96 -4.73
C TRP A 312 12.08 -11.34 -4.85
N ASN A 313 12.17 -11.83 -6.09
CA ASN A 313 12.86 -13.08 -6.46
C ASN A 313 12.41 -14.32 -5.66
N ASN A 314 11.17 -14.33 -5.17
CA ASN A 314 10.57 -15.39 -4.33
C ASN A 314 11.34 -15.74 -3.05
N ASP A 315 12.27 -14.92 -2.57
CA ASP A 315 13.04 -15.21 -1.36
C ASP A 315 13.31 -13.99 -0.48
N THR A 316 13.13 -12.80 -1.00
CA THR A 316 13.56 -11.58 -0.35
C THR A 316 12.37 -10.65 -0.11
N ILE A 317 12.08 -10.39 1.15
CA ILE A 317 11.07 -9.39 1.56
C ILE A 317 11.72 -8.02 1.48
N VAL A 318 11.05 -7.06 0.85
CA VAL A 318 11.42 -5.65 0.84
C VAL A 318 10.27 -4.85 1.40
N LEU A 319 10.53 -4.05 2.43
CA LEU A 319 9.55 -3.24 3.13
C LEU A 319 9.99 -1.78 3.14
N SER A 320 9.07 -0.86 2.88
CA SER A 320 9.24 0.57 3.09
C SER A 320 8.44 1.05 4.30
N ALA A 321 8.83 2.20 4.85
CA ALA A 321 8.11 2.88 5.92
C ALA A 321 8.10 4.39 5.67
N GLY A 322 7.18 5.12 6.29
CA GLY A 322 7.04 6.56 6.10
C GLY A 322 8.16 7.38 6.76
N SER A 323 8.74 6.87 7.84
CA SER A 323 9.68 7.63 8.69
C SER A 323 11.07 7.90 8.09
N GLY A 324 11.38 7.33 6.94
CA GLY A 324 12.71 7.49 6.35
C GLY A 324 12.77 7.21 4.86
N SER A 325 13.95 7.41 4.28
CA SER A 325 14.21 7.11 2.87
C SER A 325 14.69 5.67 2.63
N GLN A 326 14.91 4.89 3.68
CA GLN A 326 15.41 3.52 3.57
C GLN A 326 14.33 2.54 3.14
N VAL A 327 14.77 1.40 2.58
CA VAL A 327 14.00 0.16 2.54
C VAL A 327 14.65 -0.85 3.49
N PHE A 328 13.83 -1.76 4.01
CA PHE A 328 14.25 -2.81 4.92
C PHE A 328 14.10 -4.15 4.21
N VAL A 329 15.19 -4.90 4.14
CA VAL A 329 15.29 -6.14 3.37
C VAL A 329 15.49 -7.32 4.31
N ASN A 330 14.72 -8.40 4.10
CA ASN A 330 14.84 -9.63 4.85
C ASN A 330 14.97 -10.83 3.89
N ARG A 331 16.13 -11.49 3.93
CA ARG A 331 16.46 -12.67 3.10
C ARG A 331 16.32 -14.00 3.88
N LYS A 332 15.58 -13.98 4.98
CA LYS A 332 15.32 -15.11 5.85
C LYS A 332 13.83 -15.29 6.13
N LEU A 333 13.00 -14.97 5.12
CA LEU A 333 11.55 -15.15 5.15
C LEU A 333 10.88 -14.59 6.42
N GLY A 334 11.33 -13.39 6.85
CA GLY A 334 10.77 -12.68 7.99
C GLY A 334 11.40 -13.02 9.36
N ASP A 335 12.56 -13.68 9.42
CA ASP A 335 13.31 -13.80 10.67
C ASP A 335 13.54 -12.41 11.29
N PRO A 336 13.08 -12.16 12.53
CA PRO A 336 13.14 -10.83 13.15
C PRO A 336 14.56 -10.28 13.33
N ASN A 337 15.58 -11.15 13.30
CA ASN A 337 16.98 -10.77 13.46
C ASN A 337 17.72 -10.56 12.12
N ALA A 338 17.01 -10.65 10.98
CA ALA A 338 17.63 -10.64 9.66
C ALA A 338 17.23 -9.44 8.78
N TRP A 339 16.71 -8.39 9.37
CA TRP A 339 16.37 -7.16 8.65
C TRP A 339 17.60 -6.28 8.45
N VAL A 340 17.90 -5.96 7.20
CA VAL A 340 18.99 -5.08 6.79
C VAL A 340 18.41 -3.83 6.12
N GLU A 341 18.89 -2.65 6.51
CA GLU A 341 18.41 -1.40 5.92
C GLU A 341 19.33 -0.88 4.81
N TYR A 342 18.71 -0.42 3.73
CA TYR A 342 19.39 0.17 2.58
C TYR A 342 18.85 1.56 2.29
N ALA A 343 19.75 2.53 2.11
CA ALA A 343 19.38 3.86 1.68
C ALA A 343 18.84 3.84 0.24
N THR A 344 17.82 4.64 -0.03
CA THR A 344 17.26 4.82 -1.38
C THR A 344 17.25 6.29 -1.78
N PRO A 345 17.21 6.61 -3.09
CA PRO A 345 17.13 7.99 -3.56
C PRO A 345 15.76 8.63 -3.33
N GLN A 346 14.70 7.83 -3.06
CA GLN A 346 13.36 8.35 -2.84
C GLN A 346 13.29 9.06 -1.47
N PRO A 347 12.84 10.31 -1.41
CA PRO A 347 12.62 11.01 -0.15
C PRO A 347 11.66 10.27 0.78
N ALA A 348 11.81 10.52 2.09
CA ALA A 348 10.80 10.11 3.06
C ALA A 348 9.45 10.73 2.71
N ALA A 349 8.38 9.96 2.89
CA ALA A 349 7.02 10.42 2.61
C ALA A 349 6.03 9.68 3.49
N TYR A 350 5.00 10.37 3.95
CA TYR A 350 3.87 9.72 4.57
C TYR A 350 3.25 8.71 3.59
N SER A 351 3.18 7.45 3.98
CA SER A 351 2.68 6.36 3.16
C SER A 351 3.43 6.19 1.82
N ARG A 352 4.74 5.99 1.89
CA ARG A 352 5.59 5.74 0.72
C ARG A 352 5.31 4.36 0.13
N GLY A 353 4.76 4.32 -1.11
CA GLY A 353 4.50 3.08 -1.84
C GLY A 353 5.75 2.49 -2.45
N ILE A 354 5.78 1.14 -2.57
CA ILE A 354 6.79 0.40 -3.34
C ILE A 354 6.12 -0.65 -4.22
N MET A 355 6.70 -0.92 -5.39
CA MET A 355 6.27 -2.01 -6.26
C MET A 355 7.42 -2.51 -7.12
N LEU A 356 7.36 -3.79 -7.51
CA LEU A 356 8.24 -4.36 -8.54
C LEU A 356 7.71 -3.96 -9.92
N LEU A 357 8.60 -3.68 -10.87
CA LEU A 357 8.20 -3.34 -12.25
C LEU A 357 7.77 -4.54 -13.09
N GLY A 358 7.81 -5.75 -12.52
CA GLY A 358 7.30 -6.97 -13.14
C GLY A 358 8.31 -7.67 -14.05
N LYS A 359 7.80 -8.57 -14.94
CA LYS A 359 8.62 -9.52 -15.70
C LYS A 359 9.65 -8.88 -16.63
N ASP A 360 9.39 -7.67 -17.12
CA ASP A 360 10.26 -6.99 -18.07
C ASP A 360 11.42 -6.24 -17.37
N ASP A 361 11.37 -6.17 -16.05
CA ASP A 361 12.41 -5.58 -15.19
C ASP A 361 12.29 -6.13 -13.76
N PRO A 362 12.57 -7.42 -13.56
CA PRO A 362 12.26 -8.11 -12.31
C PRO A 362 13.10 -7.64 -11.12
N ASP A 363 14.23 -7.00 -11.40
CA ASP A 363 15.14 -6.49 -10.37
C ASP A 363 14.86 -5.02 -10.01
N ALA A 364 13.97 -4.36 -10.75
CA ALA A 364 13.64 -2.97 -10.53
C ALA A 364 12.52 -2.80 -9.49
N LEU A 365 12.81 -2.04 -8.45
CA LEU A 365 11.87 -1.58 -7.44
C LEU A 365 11.57 -0.09 -7.64
N LEU A 366 10.32 0.23 -7.93
CA LEU A 366 9.84 1.60 -7.93
C LEU A 366 9.38 1.99 -6.54
N LEU A 367 9.81 3.17 -6.09
CA LEU A 367 9.37 3.83 -4.87
C LEU A 367 8.61 5.10 -5.26
N ILE A 368 7.46 5.34 -4.66
CA ILE A 368 6.63 6.53 -4.90
C ILE A 368 6.29 7.23 -3.58
N GLY A 369 6.33 8.55 -3.57
CA GLY A 369 5.97 9.36 -2.42
C GLY A 369 5.32 10.69 -2.83
N ALA A 370 4.59 11.29 -1.90
CA ALA A 370 3.95 12.59 -2.10
C ALA A 370 4.29 13.62 -1.03
N GLY A 371 5.36 13.37 -0.25
CA GLY A 371 5.80 14.25 0.83
C GLY A 371 5.22 13.91 2.20
N GLY A 372 5.35 14.81 3.16
CA GLY A 372 5.01 14.62 4.58
C GLY A 372 3.61 15.08 4.95
N LEU A 373 3.20 14.72 6.17
CA LEU A 373 1.98 15.20 6.81
C LEU A 373 1.99 16.73 6.99
N PRO A 374 0.81 17.38 7.16
CA PRO A 374 0.74 18.81 7.50
C PRO A 374 1.53 19.15 8.78
N PRO A 375 2.12 20.37 8.84
CA PRO A 375 2.09 21.40 7.81
C PRO A 375 3.13 21.17 6.72
N SER A 376 2.73 21.15 5.44
CA SER A 376 3.64 21.03 4.31
C SER A 376 3.07 21.68 3.05
N THR A 377 3.70 22.75 2.60
CA THR A 377 3.33 23.46 1.37
C THR A 377 4.19 23.10 0.17
N THR A 378 5.17 22.20 0.35
CA THR A 378 6.15 21.81 -0.68
C THR A 378 5.98 20.38 -1.18
N ASN A 379 4.94 19.68 -0.72
CA ASN A 379 4.65 18.33 -1.15
C ASN A 379 4.47 18.27 -2.67
N ARG A 380 5.06 17.24 -3.26
CA ARG A 380 4.94 16.88 -4.66
C ARG A 380 4.97 15.37 -4.80
N VAL A 381 4.44 14.86 -5.89
CA VAL A 381 4.49 13.42 -6.18
C VAL A 381 5.73 13.13 -7.00
N SER A 382 6.55 12.21 -6.52
CA SER A 382 7.76 11.79 -7.23
C SER A 382 8.01 10.29 -7.09
N VAL A 383 8.81 9.75 -8.01
CA VAL A 383 9.24 8.36 -8.02
C VAL A 383 10.75 8.24 -8.13
N SER A 384 11.27 7.16 -7.56
CA SER A 384 12.62 6.67 -7.82
C SER A 384 12.55 5.19 -8.18
N VAL A 385 13.50 4.70 -8.98
CA VAL A 385 13.64 3.28 -9.30
C VAL A 385 15.04 2.83 -8.91
N ILE A 386 15.13 1.75 -8.14
CA ILE A 386 16.40 1.13 -7.77
C ILE A 386 16.49 -0.29 -8.32
N ASP A 387 17.70 -0.70 -8.67
CA ASP A 387 18.02 -2.09 -8.97
C ASP A 387 18.31 -2.83 -7.66
N LEU A 388 17.43 -3.74 -7.26
CA LEU A 388 17.56 -4.52 -6.04
C LEU A 388 18.80 -5.41 -6.07
N ARG A 389 19.08 -6.04 -7.21
CA ARG A 389 20.23 -6.93 -7.36
C ARG A 389 21.55 -6.18 -7.15
N ALA A 390 21.71 -5.05 -7.82
CA ALA A 390 22.90 -4.21 -7.68
C ALA A 390 23.01 -3.61 -6.28
N THR A 391 21.87 -3.18 -5.68
CA THR A 391 21.81 -2.64 -4.32
C THR A 391 22.28 -3.67 -3.29
N LEU A 392 21.82 -4.93 -3.42
CA LEU A 392 22.17 -5.99 -2.48
C LEU A 392 23.57 -6.57 -2.71
N ALA A 393 24.12 -6.53 -3.94
CA ALA A 393 25.47 -6.99 -4.26
C ALA A 393 26.54 -6.00 -3.75
N GLY A 394 26.27 -4.68 -3.83
CA GLY A 394 27.20 -3.64 -3.37
C GLY A 394 27.46 -3.68 -1.86
N ALA A 395 26.54 -4.18 -1.07
CA ALA A 395 26.69 -4.37 0.37
C ALA A 395 27.64 -5.53 0.73
N GLY A 396 27.75 -6.54 -0.14
CA GLY A 396 28.65 -7.71 0.09
C GLY A 396 30.12 -7.37 -0.07
N THR A 397 30.50 -6.31 -0.79
CA THR A 397 31.89 -5.91 -1.01
C THR A 397 32.41 -4.93 0.04
N ALA A 398 31.55 -4.22 0.77
CA ALA A 398 31.93 -3.31 1.84
C ALA A 398 32.37 -4.01 3.14
N GLY A 399 32.05 -5.32 3.30
CA GLY A 399 32.42 -6.11 4.49
C GLY A 399 33.76 -6.85 4.42
N ALA A 400 34.43 -6.90 3.26
CA ALA A 400 35.62 -7.72 3.06
C ALA A 400 36.93 -6.93 2.80
N GLY A 401 36.93 -5.61 3.00
CA GLY A 401 38.10 -4.78 2.64
C GLY A 401 38.33 -3.58 3.54
N ALA A 402 38.46 -3.75 4.86
CA ALA A 402 39.00 -2.71 5.73
C ALA A 402 40.38 -3.10 6.28
N GLY A 403 41.38 -3.05 5.42
CA GLY A 403 42.78 -3.08 5.75
C GLY A 403 43.42 -1.75 5.31
N SER A 404 43.65 -0.86 6.26
CA SER A 404 44.66 0.20 6.33
C SER A 404 45.07 0.94 5.06
N ALA A 405 44.63 2.20 4.92
CA ALA A 405 45.51 3.29 4.43
C ALA A 405 45.07 4.61 5.08
N ALA A 406 45.97 5.14 5.93
CA ALA A 406 45.86 6.47 6.51
C ALA A 406 46.21 7.52 5.45
N GLY A 407 45.38 8.56 5.31
CA GLY A 407 45.66 9.72 4.49
C GLY A 407 44.64 10.83 4.77
N GLY A 408 45.03 11.82 5.54
CA GLY A 408 44.17 12.89 6.03
C GLY A 408 43.73 13.86 4.94
N ALA A 409 42.54 14.40 5.08
CA ALA A 409 42.14 15.73 4.63
C ALA A 409 40.91 16.23 5.39
N ALA A 410 40.93 17.47 5.70
CA ALA A 410 40.18 18.39 6.52
C ALA A 410 38.66 18.20 6.68
N ALA A 411 38.22 18.47 7.92
CA ALA A 411 36.89 18.53 8.44
C ALA A 411 36.02 19.62 7.82
N GLY A 412 34.92 19.25 7.20
CA GLY A 412 33.74 20.05 7.00
C GLY A 412 32.62 19.61 7.95
N LYS A 413 32.16 20.52 8.79
CA LYS A 413 31.17 20.31 9.84
C LYS A 413 29.81 20.03 9.22
N PRO A 414 29.12 18.94 9.53
CA PRO A 414 27.73 18.75 9.08
C PRO A 414 26.78 19.52 9.97
N ALA A 415 25.85 20.20 9.33
CA ALA A 415 24.71 20.81 9.99
C ALA A 415 23.83 19.72 10.60
N THR A 416 23.53 19.86 11.88
CA THR A 416 22.58 19.05 12.63
C THR A 416 21.17 19.28 12.10
N ALA A 417 20.64 18.36 11.30
CA ALA A 417 19.22 18.28 11.03
C ALA A 417 18.56 17.63 12.26
N GLY A 418 17.80 18.44 13.03
CA GLY A 418 17.02 17.99 14.15
C GLY A 418 15.96 17.01 13.67
N GLY A 419 15.99 15.79 14.20
CA GLY A 419 14.94 14.82 14.02
C GLY A 419 13.66 15.32 14.65
N ALA A 420 12.68 15.68 13.85
CA ALA A 420 11.32 15.90 14.31
C ALA A 420 10.69 14.55 14.62
N LEU A 421 10.45 14.30 15.90
CA LEU A 421 9.63 13.21 16.40
C LEU A 421 8.20 13.43 15.89
N PHE A 422 7.74 12.54 15.00
CA PHE A 422 6.34 12.49 14.61
C PHE A 422 5.51 12.01 15.80
N SER A 423 4.91 12.92 16.53
CA SER A 423 3.86 12.59 17.49
C SER A 423 2.54 12.50 16.74
N SER A 424 1.79 11.42 16.95
CA SER A 424 0.47 11.18 16.39
C SER A 424 -0.63 12.00 17.11
N GLY A 425 -0.37 13.26 17.35
CA GLY A 425 -1.31 14.21 17.94
C GLY A 425 -1.58 15.35 16.96
N ASP A 426 -2.85 15.58 16.71
CA ASP A 426 -3.41 16.77 16.08
C ASP A 426 -3.39 16.88 14.55
N LEU A 427 -4.29 16.13 13.91
CA LEU A 427 -4.90 16.55 12.66
C LEU A 427 -6.05 17.54 12.93
N ASN A 428 -5.77 18.65 13.64
CA ASN A 428 -6.71 19.75 13.78
C ASN A 428 -6.44 20.79 12.67
N GLY A 429 -6.94 20.53 11.49
CA GLY A 429 -7.06 21.53 10.43
C GLY A 429 -8.20 22.50 10.76
N ASN A 430 -7.85 23.62 11.39
CA ASN A 430 -8.79 24.72 11.67
C ASN A 430 -9.06 25.50 10.36
N ALA A 431 -10.20 25.27 9.73
CA ALA A 431 -10.72 26.14 8.70
C ALA A 431 -11.38 27.36 9.38
N ASN A 432 -10.63 28.41 9.64
CA ASN A 432 -11.17 29.67 10.14
C ASN A 432 -11.16 30.71 9.00
N SER A 433 -12.34 30.99 8.47
CA SER A 433 -12.61 32.12 7.59
C SER A 433 -12.60 33.40 8.43
N GLY A 434 -11.62 34.27 8.22
CA GLY A 434 -11.56 35.58 8.85
C GLY A 434 -12.65 36.54 8.34
N ALA A 435 -13.36 37.13 9.27
CA ALA A 435 -14.06 38.40 9.08
C ALA A 435 -13.75 39.32 10.24
N SER A 436 -13.20 40.48 9.90
CA SER A 436 -12.83 41.59 10.75
C SER A 436 -14.05 42.30 11.36
N GLY A 437 -13.93 42.74 12.63
CA GLY A 437 -14.86 43.72 13.22
C GLY A 437 -14.67 43.94 14.70
N GLN A 438 -14.19 45.12 15.09
CA GLN A 438 -13.90 45.57 16.44
C GLN A 438 -15.15 46.06 17.22
N PRO A 439 -15.05 46.56 18.49
CA PRO A 439 -15.87 46.12 19.63
C PRO A 439 -16.84 47.19 20.12
N ALA A 440 -17.85 46.80 20.90
CA ALA A 440 -18.50 47.69 21.85
C ALA A 440 -19.30 47.00 22.98
N THR A 441 -18.83 47.21 24.19
CA THR A 441 -19.54 47.57 25.45
C THR A 441 -20.81 46.86 25.89
N GLN A 442 -20.70 46.30 27.09
CA GLN A 442 -21.57 46.22 28.29
C GLN A 442 -23.07 46.56 28.18
N GLY A 443 -23.90 45.71 28.79
CA GLY A 443 -25.25 46.08 29.27
C GLY A 443 -26.07 44.91 29.79
N ALA A 444 -26.43 45.03 31.04
CA ALA A 444 -27.04 44.08 32.00
C ALA A 444 -28.51 43.70 31.72
N ALA A 445 -28.84 42.49 32.21
CA ALA A 445 -30.03 42.07 32.99
C ALA A 445 -31.46 42.29 32.46
N GLN A 446 -32.24 41.28 32.44
CA GLN A 446 -33.46 40.98 33.23
C GLN A 446 -34.57 40.23 32.46
N THR A 447 -34.85 39.05 32.94
CA THR A 447 -36.12 38.46 33.39
C THR A 447 -37.36 38.36 32.49
N SER A 448 -37.89 37.13 32.53
CA SER A 448 -39.28 36.69 32.64
C SER A 448 -40.18 36.61 31.41
N GLY A 449 -40.87 35.44 31.32
CA GLY A 449 -42.15 35.37 30.62
C GLY A 449 -42.53 34.00 30.03
N VAL A 450 -43.18 33.21 30.85
CA VAL A 450 -43.91 31.98 30.53
C VAL A 450 -45.06 32.26 29.58
N ALA A 451 -45.26 31.42 28.56
CA ALA A 451 -46.60 31.04 28.07
C ALA A 451 -46.64 29.74 27.28
N LYS A 452 -47.34 28.78 27.83
CA LYS A 452 -47.86 27.57 27.17
C LYS A 452 -48.89 27.94 26.13
N ARG A 453 -48.93 27.26 24.97
CA ARG A 453 -50.19 26.81 24.36
C ARG A 453 -50.01 25.54 23.51
N ARG A 454 -50.98 24.65 23.73
CA ARG A 454 -51.23 23.31 23.17
C ARG A 454 -51.90 23.39 21.78
N GLY A 455 -51.79 22.28 21.04
CA GLY A 455 -52.80 21.78 20.11
C GLY A 455 -52.34 21.80 18.66
N LEU A 456 -52.47 20.85 17.80
CA LEU A 456 -53.30 19.67 17.60
C LEU A 456 -52.70 18.90 16.43
N VAL A 457 -52.75 17.57 16.48
CA VAL A 457 -52.53 16.66 15.34
C VAL A 457 -53.79 16.67 14.45
N PRO A 458 -53.64 16.41 13.14
CA PRO A 458 -54.39 15.28 12.60
C PRO A 458 -53.57 14.30 11.74
N LYS A 459 -53.87 13.02 11.98
CA LYS A 459 -53.64 11.89 11.11
C LYS A 459 -54.55 11.99 9.86
N LEU A 460 -54.06 11.55 8.68
CA LEU A 460 -54.79 10.74 7.70
C LEU A 460 -53.77 10.04 6.79
N ARG A 461 -53.84 8.82 6.72
CA ARG A 461 -54.04 7.67 5.83
C ARG A 461 -54.25 8.07 4.34
N LEU A 462 -53.37 7.57 3.51
CA LEU A 462 -53.52 6.43 2.62
C LEU A 462 -52.17 5.99 2.14
#